data_3483249ab50c5771945abbbc2411a7e0
#
_entry.id   3483249ab50c5771945abbbc2411a7e0
#
_cell.length_a   1.000
_cell.length_b   1.000
_cell.length_c   1.000
_cell.angle_alpha   90.00
_cell.angle_beta   90.00
_cell.angle_gamma   90.00
#
_symmetry.space_group_name_H-M   'P 1'
#
loop_
_entity.id
_entity.type
_entity.pdbx_description
1 polymer ?
#
loop_
_entity_poly.entity_id
_entity_poly.type
_entity_poly.pdbx_seq_one_letter_code
_entity_poly.pdbx_strand_id
1 'polypeptide(L)'
;VQALDLVAWRGGAALPEMMALAAAAIARAVRRLGAAAVADENAVTIAGRKVCGLSGGFSGPVLCLQASLLVDLDEALMAAVLVPRRDAHFPAPEVTTLRREIGEAPTDTAVVAALAAEMAPVWAASVPDAMRPEETALAERLLAAEFGRDDVVLGQPAPAGVH
;
A
#
# COMPACT_ATOMS: atom_id res chain seq x y z
N VAL A 1 6.51 -5.72 6.27
CA VAL A 1 5.69 -5.08 5.23
C VAL A 1 5.87 -3.58 5.33
N GLN A 2 6.11 -2.92 4.20
CA GLN A 2 6.17 -1.46 4.11
C GLN A 2 4.88 -0.95 3.48
N ALA A 3 4.13 -0.13 4.22
CA ALA A 3 2.99 0.61 3.69
C ALA A 3 3.46 1.91 3.02
N LEU A 4 2.83 2.27 1.92
CA LEU A 4 3.00 3.51 1.21
C LEU A 4 1.62 4.12 0.95
N ASP A 5 1.39 5.31 1.47
CA ASP A 5 0.20 6.10 1.17
C ASP A 5 0.63 7.30 0.32
N LEU A 6 -0.03 7.48 -0.81
CA LEU A 6 0.15 8.61 -1.70
C LEU A 6 -1.12 9.42 -1.77
N VAL A 7 -1.02 10.70 -1.47
CA VAL A 7 -2.09 11.68 -1.67
C VAL A 7 -1.62 12.69 -2.71
N ALA A 8 -2.35 12.83 -3.80
CA ALA A 8 -1.98 13.71 -4.91
C ALA A 8 -3.19 14.39 -5.52
N TRP A 9 -2.95 15.52 -6.17
CA TRP A 9 -4.00 16.20 -6.94
C TRP A 9 -4.24 15.47 -8.27
N ARG A 10 -5.50 15.24 -8.61
CA ARG A 10 -5.91 14.47 -9.80
C ARG A 10 -5.37 15.03 -11.12
N GLY A 11 -5.30 16.35 -11.28
CA GLY A 11 -4.78 17.00 -12.50
C GLY A 11 -5.52 16.61 -13.80
N GLY A 12 -6.72 16.04 -13.73
CA GLY A 12 -7.48 15.55 -14.89
C GLY A 12 -7.16 14.12 -15.33
N ALA A 13 -6.17 13.45 -14.73
CA ALA A 13 -5.80 12.07 -15.07
C ALA A 13 -6.88 11.06 -14.63
N ALA A 14 -6.97 9.93 -15.34
CA ALA A 14 -7.83 8.81 -14.98
C ALA A 14 -7.18 7.93 -13.90
N LEU A 15 -7.99 7.29 -13.05
CA LEU A 15 -7.47 6.42 -11.99
C LEU A 15 -6.56 5.30 -12.50
N PRO A 16 -6.89 4.57 -13.59
CA PRO A 16 -6.01 3.53 -14.12
C PRO A 16 -4.63 4.05 -14.52
N GLU A 17 -4.56 5.25 -15.10
CA GLU A 17 -3.28 5.88 -15.48
C GLU A 17 -2.44 6.21 -14.25
N MET A 18 -3.05 6.78 -13.21
CA MET A 18 -2.36 7.09 -11.96
C MET A 18 -1.88 5.83 -11.25
N MET A 19 -2.69 4.76 -11.25
CA MET A 19 -2.32 3.45 -10.72
C MET A 19 -1.13 2.85 -11.46
N ALA A 20 -1.15 2.89 -12.80
CA ALA A 20 -0.07 2.38 -13.63
C ALA A 20 1.24 3.15 -13.41
N LEU A 21 1.18 4.48 -13.27
CA LEU A 21 2.34 5.31 -12.95
C LEU A 21 2.93 4.95 -11.59
N ALA A 22 2.09 4.73 -10.58
CA ALA A 22 2.52 4.32 -9.25
C ALA A 22 3.17 2.92 -9.27
N ALA A 23 2.52 1.95 -9.90
CA ALA A 23 3.06 0.60 -10.04
C ALA A 23 4.42 0.61 -10.76
N ALA A 24 4.55 1.40 -11.84
CA ALA A 24 5.81 1.55 -12.56
C ALA A 24 6.92 2.17 -11.69
N ALA A 25 6.60 3.20 -10.89
CA ALA A 25 7.56 3.81 -9.99
C ALA A 25 7.99 2.84 -8.88
N ILE A 26 7.05 2.11 -8.27
CA ILE A 26 7.37 1.09 -7.26
C ILE A 26 8.23 -0.03 -7.88
N ALA A 27 7.90 -0.49 -9.08
CA ALA A 27 8.71 -1.51 -9.76
C ALA A 27 10.15 -1.03 -10.02
N ARG A 28 10.35 0.24 -10.37
CA ARG A 28 11.71 0.82 -10.49
C ARG A 28 12.42 0.87 -9.15
N ALA A 29 11.73 1.26 -8.08
CA ALA A 29 12.29 1.27 -6.73
C ALA A 29 12.72 -0.14 -6.29
N VAL A 30 11.89 -1.15 -6.55
CA VAL A 30 12.21 -2.55 -6.25
C VAL A 30 13.42 -3.03 -7.07
N ARG A 31 13.54 -2.61 -8.33
CA ARG A 31 14.75 -2.92 -9.14
C ARG A 31 16.02 -2.27 -8.57
N ARG A 32 15.94 -1.06 -8.02
CA ARG A 32 17.07 -0.42 -7.31
C ARG A 32 17.51 -1.22 -6.09
N LEU A 33 16.59 -1.92 -5.45
CA LEU A 33 16.89 -2.80 -4.30
C LEU A 33 17.43 -4.18 -4.72
N GLY A 34 17.57 -4.44 -6.02
CA GLY A 34 18.21 -5.65 -6.55
C GLY A 34 17.26 -6.74 -7.06
N ALA A 35 15.95 -6.53 -7.06
CA ALA A 35 14.99 -7.53 -7.53
C ALA A 35 14.41 -7.18 -8.92
N ALA A 36 14.24 -8.18 -9.80
CA ALA A 36 13.76 -8.00 -11.17
C ALA A 36 12.23 -7.81 -11.22
N ALA A 37 11.74 -6.67 -10.72
CA ALA A 37 10.33 -6.38 -10.60
C ALA A 37 9.72 -5.81 -11.90
N VAL A 38 8.45 -6.15 -12.13
CA VAL A 38 7.63 -5.66 -13.24
C VAL A 38 6.33 -5.09 -12.68
N ALA A 39 5.88 -3.97 -13.24
CA ALA A 39 4.57 -3.41 -12.95
C ALA A 39 3.49 -4.19 -13.71
N ASP A 40 2.39 -4.47 -13.05
CA ASP A 40 1.25 -5.19 -13.59
C ASP A 40 -0.04 -4.54 -13.03
N GLU A 41 -0.75 -3.76 -13.86
CA GLU A 41 -1.96 -3.01 -13.52
C GLU A 41 -1.93 -2.35 -12.12
N ASN A 42 -2.43 -3.08 -11.09
CA ASN A 42 -2.49 -2.64 -9.70
C ASN A 42 -1.56 -3.45 -8.78
N ALA A 43 -0.52 -4.02 -9.32
CA ALA A 43 0.46 -4.83 -8.60
C ALA A 43 1.87 -4.60 -9.09
N VAL A 44 2.85 -5.02 -8.31
CA VAL A 44 4.23 -5.24 -8.75
C VAL A 44 4.56 -6.69 -8.50
N THR A 45 5.13 -7.34 -9.51
CA THR A 45 5.45 -8.77 -9.47
C THR A 45 6.95 -9.00 -9.71
N ILE A 46 7.44 -10.13 -9.21
CA ILE A 46 8.77 -10.68 -9.51
C ILE A 46 8.58 -12.13 -9.95
N ALA A 47 8.97 -12.47 -11.16
CA ALA A 47 8.75 -13.78 -11.74
C ALA A 47 7.28 -14.27 -11.62
N GLY A 48 6.33 -13.37 -11.85
CA GLY A 48 4.89 -13.64 -11.75
C GLY A 48 4.31 -13.69 -10.33
N ARG A 49 5.14 -13.60 -9.29
CA ARG A 49 4.69 -13.56 -7.89
C ARG A 49 4.53 -12.12 -7.41
N LYS A 50 3.44 -11.83 -6.72
CA LYS A 50 3.12 -10.48 -6.23
C LYS A 50 4.03 -10.10 -5.06
N VAL A 51 4.75 -8.99 -5.20
CA VAL A 51 5.58 -8.38 -4.16
C VAL A 51 4.97 -7.09 -3.61
N CYS A 52 4.11 -6.43 -4.38
CA CYS A 52 3.38 -5.25 -3.94
C CYS A 52 1.97 -5.25 -4.49
N GLY A 53 1.00 -4.91 -3.66
CA GLY A 53 -0.37 -4.62 -4.08
C GLY A 53 -0.66 -3.14 -3.98
N LEU A 54 -1.42 -2.62 -4.94
CA LEU A 54 -1.88 -1.24 -4.96
C LEU A 54 -3.40 -1.21 -4.96
N SER A 55 -3.94 -0.23 -4.28
CA SER A 55 -5.35 0.16 -4.33
C SER A 55 -5.46 1.68 -4.31
N GLY A 56 -6.55 2.22 -4.81
CA GLY A 56 -6.73 3.67 -4.79
C GLY A 56 -8.09 4.10 -5.28
N GLY A 57 -8.36 5.38 -5.09
CA GLY A 57 -9.59 6.02 -5.51
C GLY A 57 -9.48 7.53 -5.48
N PHE A 58 -10.52 8.20 -5.98
CA PHE A 58 -10.64 9.63 -5.88
C PHE A 58 -11.62 10.04 -4.77
N SER A 59 -11.21 11.02 -3.98
CA SER A 59 -12.11 11.79 -3.10
C SER A 59 -12.17 13.20 -3.67
N GLY A 60 -13.22 13.50 -4.45
CA GLY A 60 -13.28 14.72 -5.22
C GLY A 60 -12.10 14.86 -6.19
N PRO A 61 -11.31 15.96 -6.10
CA PRO A 61 -10.14 16.17 -6.95
C PRO A 61 -8.86 15.49 -6.43
N VAL A 62 -8.91 14.81 -5.30
CA VAL A 62 -7.75 14.22 -4.64
C VAL A 62 -7.68 12.72 -4.94
N LEU A 63 -6.52 12.26 -5.41
CA LEU A 63 -6.16 10.84 -5.46
C LEU A 63 -5.69 10.41 -4.08
N CYS A 64 -6.26 9.31 -3.59
CA CYS A 64 -5.72 8.56 -2.46
C CYS A 64 -5.29 7.19 -3.00
N LEU A 65 -4.02 6.86 -2.87
CA LEU A 65 -3.47 5.58 -3.31
C LEU A 65 -2.71 4.95 -2.17
N GLN A 66 -2.96 3.67 -1.95
CA GLN A 66 -2.28 2.86 -0.95
C GLN A 66 -1.55 1.70 -1.61
N ALA A 67 -0.35 1.41 -1.16
CA ALA A 67 0.41 0.27 -1.61
C ALA A 67 1.03 -0.47 -0.40
N SER A 68 1.11 -1.79 -0.51
CA SER A 68 1.74 -2.64 0.48
C SER A 68 2.86 -3.42 -0.16
N LEU A 69 4.11 -3.05 0.14
CA LEU A 69 5.31 -3.72 -0.33
C LEU A 69 5.74 -4.79 0.68
N LEU A 70 5.84 -6.03 0.22
CA LEU A 70 6.26 -7.17 1.02
C LEU A 70 7.79 -7.22 1.10
N VAL A 71 8.36 -6.62 2.13
CA VAL A 71 9.81 -6.62 2.38
C VAL A 71 10.22 -7.96 2.97
N ASP A 72 9.54 -8.37 4.02
CA ASP A 72 9.66 -9.67 4.69
C ASP A 72 8.30 -10.11 5.21
N LEU A 73 8.06 -11.41 5.31
CA LEU A 73 6.77 -11.98 5.69
C LEU A 73 6.96 -13.30 6.41
N ASP A 74 6.26 -13.48 7.51
CA ASP A 74 6.05 -14.79 8.11
C ASP A 74 4.94 -15.51 7.33
N GLU A 75 5.34 -16.42 6.43
CA GLU A 75 4.41 -17.18 5.60
C GLU A 75 3.50 -18.08 6.44
N ALA A 76 3.99 -18.60 7.56
CA ALA A 76 3.21 -19.48 8.45
C ALA A 76 2.12 -18.66 9.16
N LEU A 77 2.48 -17.49 9.67
CA LEU A 77 1.51 -16.57 10.28
C LEU A 77 0.47 -16.11 9.26
N MET A 78 0.91 -15.76 8.05
CA MET A 78 -0.01 -15.36 6.99
C MET A 78 -1.02 -16.47 6.66
N ALA A 79 -0.55 -17.70 6.50
CA ALA A 79 -1.42 -18.84 6.23
C ALA A 79 -2.39 -19.14 7.38
N ALA A 80 -1.99 -18.86 8.62
CA ALA A 80 -2.85 -19.06 9.79
C ALA A 80 -3.95 -18.00 9.95
N VAL A 81 -3.70 -16.76 9.52
CA VAL A 81 -4.65 -15.63 9.72
C VAL A 81 -5.49 -15.31 8.49
N LEU A 82 -5.02 -15.65 7.30
CA LEU A 82 -5.77 -15.41 6.07
C LEU A 82 -6.73 -16.56 5.80
N VAL A 83 -8.02 -16.27 5.85
CA VAL A 83 -9.06 -17.22 5.43
C VAL A 83 -9.16 -17.19 3.91
N PRO A 84 -8.94 -18.31 3.20
CA PRO A 84 -9.15 -18.37 1.77
C PRO A 84 -10.59 -17.95 1.43
N ARG A 85 -10.76 -17.02 0.50
CA ARG A 85 -12.10 -16.68 0.01
C ARG A 85 -12.71 -17.90 -0.67
N ARG A 86 -13.77 -18.45 -0.11
CA ARG A 86 -14.46 -19.64 -0.64
C ARG A 86 -15.01 -19.47 -2.04
N ASP A 87 -15.22 -18.22 -2.45
CA ASP A 87 -15.85 -17.86 -3.72
C ASP A 87 -14.83 -17.30 -4.74
N ALA A 88 -13.53 -17.36 -4.45
CA ALA A 88 -12.53 -16.90 -5.38
C ALA A 88 -12.44 -17.87 -6.57
N HIS A 89 -12.96 -17.46 -7.72
CA HIS A 89 -12.84 -18.18 -8.99
C HIS A 89 -11.40 -18.15 -9.53
N PHE A 90 -10.52 -17.40 -8.88
CA PHE A 90 -9.11 -17.28 -9.22
C PHE A 90 -8.26 -17.77 -8.04
N PRO A 91 -7.23 -18.58 -8.29
CA PRO A 91 -6.26 -18.89 -7.25
C PRO A 91 -5.68 -17.57 -6.71
N ALA A 92 -5.50 -17.48 -5.39
CA ALA A 92 -4.83 -16.34 -4.80
C ALA A 92 -3.46 -16.19 -5.51
N PRO A 93 -3.09 -14.99 -5.97
CA PRO A 93 -1.80 -14.80 -6.61
C PRO A 93 -0.71 -15.24 -5.63
N GLU A 94 0.24 -16.03 -6.11
CA GLU A 94 1.41 -16.34 -5.30
C GLU A 94 2.09 -15.03 -4.90
N VAL A 95 2.44 -14.92 -3.63
CA VAL A 95 3.17 -13.76 -3.10
C VAL A 95 4.64 -14.10 -2.93
N THR A 96 5.47 -13.07 -2.97
CA THR A 96 6.89 -13.15 -2.63
C THR A 96 7.30 -11.94 -1.82
N THR A 97 8.51 -11.95 -1.28
CA THR A 97 9.06 -10.84 -0.50
C THR A 97 10.40 -10.41 -1.07
N LEU A 98 10.80 -9.17 -0.79
CA LEU A 98 12.14 -8.72 -1.17
C LEU A 98 13.22 -9.61 -0.56
N ARG A 99 13.09 -9.97 0.73
CA ARG A 99 14.01 -10.89 1.39
C ARG A 99 14.20 -12.20 0.63
N ARG A 100 13.11 -12.79 0.15
CA ARG A 100 13.16 -14.05 -0.61
C ARG A 100 13.85 -13.89 -1.96
N GLU A 101 13.63 -12.76 -2.63
CA GLU A 101 14.12 -12.55 -3.99
C GLU A 101 15.58 -12.07 -4.06
N ILE A 102 16.06 -11.34 -3.05
CA ILE A 102 17.42 -10.80 -3.00
C ILE A 102 18.31 -11.42 -1.92
N GLY A 103 17.76 -12.35 -1.11
CA GLY A 103 18.51 -13.11 -0.10
C GLY A 103 18.53 -12.47 1.30
N GLU A 104 18.29 -11.17 1.40
CA GLU A 104 18.20 -10.44 2.66
C GLU A 104 17.09 -9.38 2.62
N ALA A 105 16.56 -9.02 3.80
CA ALA A 105 15.58 -7.94 3.88
C ALA A 105 16.29 -6.59 3.79
N PRO A 106 15.96 -5.74 2.81
CA PRO A 106 16.50 -4.38 2.79
C PRO A 106 16.04 -3.61 4.03
N THR A 107 16.85 -2.66 4.50
CA THR A 107 16.47 -1.79 5.60
C THR A 107 15.33 -0.86 5.22
N ASP A 108 14.52 -0.44 6.18
CA ASP A 108 13.43 0.51 5.95
C ASP A 108 13.95 1.80 5.31
N THR A 109 15.12 2.29 5.73
CA THR A 109 15.76 3.47 5.14
C THR A 109 16.07 3.27 3.65
N ALA A 110 16.58 2.09 3.27
CA ALA A 110 16.87 1.79 1.87
C ALA A 110 15.59 1.72 1.03
N VAL A 111 14.55 1.09 1.57
CA VAL A 111 13.23 1.00 0.91
C VAL A 111 12.63 2.39 0.70
N VAL A 112 12.58 3.21 1.75
CA VAL A 112 12.05 4.58 1.69
C VAL A 112 12.85 5.43 0.70
N ALA A 113 14.18 5.36 0.72
CA ALA A 113 15.02 6.11 -0.21
C ALA A 113 14.77 5.69 -1.67
N ALA A 114 14.64 4.39 -1.94
CA ALA A 114 14.36 3.89 -3.28
C ALA A 114 12.98 4.33 -3.79
N LEU A 115 11.95 4.23 -2.94
CA LEU A 115 10.59 4.69 -3.25
C LEU A 115 10.57 6.20 -3.51
N ALA A 116 11.15 7.02 -2.63
CA ALA A 116 11.19 8.46 -2.78
C ALA A 116 11.88 8.89 -4.08
N ALA A 117 13.00 8.26 -4.42
CA ALA A 117 13.75 8.58 -5.64
C ALA A 117 12.95 8.31 -6.93
N GLU A 118 12.10 7.28 -6.94
CA GLU A 118 11.31 6.89 -8.12
C GLU A 118 9.91 7.53 -8.16
N MET A 119 9.39 7.95 -7.00
CA MET A 119 8.12 8.67 -6.92
C MET A 119 8.26 10.16 -7.23
N ALA A 120 9.35 10.79 -6.79
CA ALA A 120 9.57 12.22 -6.96
C ALA A 120 9.43 12.73 -8.41
N PRO A 121 9.92 12.03 -9.46
CA PRO A 121 9.74 12.46 -10.84
C PRO A 121 8.29 12.42 -11.33
N VAL A 122 7.45 11.59 -10.70
CA VAL A 122 6.06 11.38 -11.11
C VAL A 122 5.11 12.39 -10.47
N TRP A 123 5.34 12.70 -9.19
CA TRP A 123 4.41 13.54 -8.39
C TRP A 123 5.03 14.82 -7.84
N ALA A 124 6.09 15.35 -8.46
CA ALA A 124 6.89 16.44 -7.93
C ALA A 124 7.49 16.13 -6.53
N ALA A 125 8.67 16.67 -6.24
CA ALA A 125 9.41 16.28 -5.04
C ALA A 125 8.57 16.42 -3.76
N SER A 126 8.35 15.31 -3.07
CA SER A 126 7.90 15.34 -1.68
C SER A 126 9.09 15.75 -0.81
N VAL A 127 8.90 16.76 0.01
CA VAL A 127 9.87 17.16 1.03
C VAL A 127 9.48 16.42 2.32
N PRO A 128 10.43 15.80 3.04
CA PRO A 128 10.14 15.26 4.36
C PRO A 128 9.50 16.34 5.24
N ASP A 129 8.34 16.04 5.80
CA ASP A 129 7.60 16.94 6.67
C ASP A 129 7.04 16.16 7.86
N ALA A 130 6.73 16.85 8.95
CA ALA A 130 6.08 16.28 10.11
C ALA A 130 4.58 16.53 10.03
N MET A 131 3.80 15.62 10.63
CA MET A 131 2.35 15.84 10.80
C MET A 131 2.13 17.10 11.63
N ARG A 132 1.24 17.97 11.15
CA ARG A 132 0.87 19.18 11.87
C ARG A 132 -0.02 18.82 13.07
N PRO A 133 -0.02 19.63 14.14
CA PRO A 133 -0.86 19.37 15.31
C PRO A 133 -2.35 19.20 14.97
N GLU A 134 -2.87 19.94 13.99
CA GLU A 134 -4.26 19.84 13.55
C GLU A 134 -4.56 18.50 12.85
N GLU A 135 -3.61 17.96 12.10
CA GLU A 135 -3.72 16.67 11.44
C GLU A 135 -3.69 15.55 12.47
N THR A 136 -2.80 15.62 13.45
CA THR A 136 -2.75 14.67 14.57
C THR A 136 -4.06 14.69 15.38
N ALA A 137 -4.55 15.87 15.74
CA ALA A 137 -5.81 16.01 16.48
C ALA A 137 -7.01 15.51 15.67
N LEU A 138 -7.00 15.68 14.34
CA LEU A 138 -8.04 15.12 13.45
C LEU A 138 -7.97 13.60 13.42
N ALA A 139 -6.79 13.02 13.29
CA ALA A 139 -6.60 11.58 13.28
C ALA A 139 -7.08 10.93 14.60
N GLU A 140 -6.76 11.51 15.75
CA GLU A 140 -7.23 11.05 17.06
C GLU A 140 -8.76 11.10 17.18
N ARG A 141 -9.39 12.19 16.70
CA ARG A 141 -10.86 12.28 16.68
C ARG A 141 -11.50 11.23 15.78
N LEU A 142 -10.96 11.01 14.59
CA LEU A 142 -11.46 10.00 13.66
C LEU A 142 -11.28 8.59 14.20
N LEU A 143 -10.14 8.33 14.85
CA LEU A 143 -9.89 7.05 15.50
C LEU A 143 -10.94 6.78 16.60
N ALA A 144 -11.20 7.76 17.47
CA ALA A 144 -12.15 7.61 18.56
C ALA A 144 -13.61 7.54 18.10
N ALA A 145 -13.98 8.34 17.09
CA ALA A 145 -15.37 8.45 16.65
C ALA A 145 -15.80 7.39 15.62
N GLU A 146 -14.85 6.85 14.84
CA GLU A 146 -15.15 6.00 13.69
C GLU A 146 -14.23 4.78 13.61
N PHE A 147 -12.96 4.97 13.26
CA PHE A 147 -12.07 3.86 12.87
C PHE A 147 -11.60 2.98 14.02
N GLY A 148 -11.63 3.45 15.28
CA GLY A 148 -11.25 2.67 16.45
C GLY A 148 -12.42 1.96 17.15
N ARG A 149 -13.63 2.06 16.61
CA ARG A 149 -14.81 1.42 17.19
C ARG A 149 -14.86 -0.07 16.84
N ASP A 150 -15.25 -0.90 17.81
CA ASP A 150 -15.32 -2.35 17.63
C ASP A 150 -16.29 -2.78 16.52
N ASP A 151 -17.40 -2.05 16.34
CA ASP A 151 -18.37 -2.34 15.26
C ASP A 151 -17.78 -2.08 13.88
N VAL A 152 -16.87 -1.12 13.73
CA VAL A 152 -16.14 -0.87 12.49
C VAL A 152 -14.99 -1.88 12.30
N VAL A 153 -14.16 -2.06 13.33
CA VAL A 153 -12.95 -2.90 13.25
C VAL A 153 -13.31 -4.38 13.14
N LEU A 154 -14.31 -4.84 13.87
CA LEU A 154 -14.71 -6.25 13.90
C LEU A 154 -15.88 -6.57 12.94
N GLY A 155 -16.40 -5.57 12.23
CA GLY A 155 -17.57 -5.74 11.36
C GLY A 155 -18.83 -6.17 12.11
N GLN A 156 -18.94 -5.87 13.39
CA GLN A 156 -20.11 -6.19 14.21
C GLN A 156 -21.17 -5.09 14.02
N PRO A 157 -22.48 -5.44 14.02
CA PRO A 157 -23.51 -4.43 14.00
C PRO A 157 -23.40 -3.56 15.25
N ALA A 158 -23.55 -2.24 15.09
CA ALA A 158 -23.58 -1.31 16.20
C ALA A 158 -24.61 -1.77 17.25
N PRO A 159 -24.31 -1.67 18.56
CA PRO A 159 -25.26 -2.04 19.60
C PRO A 159 -26.54 -1.21 19.42
N ALA A 160 -27.68 -1.89 19.32
CA ALA A 160 -28.97 -1.25 19.17
C ALA A 160 -29.23 -0.35 20.40
N GLY A 161 -29.26 0.98 20.22
CA GLY A 161 -29.72 1.88 21.26
C GLY A 161 -28.86 3.08 21.63
N VAL A 162 -27.92 3.52 20.81
CA VAL A 162 -27.25 4.82 21.01
C VAL A 162 -27.70 5.78 19.92
N HIS A 163 -28.76 6.53 20.22
CA HIS A 163 -29.19 7.71 19.46
C HIS A 163 -28.76 8.97 20.19
#